data_6946adb0f1b6d48150b9c7d006f67814
#
_entry.id   6946adb0f1b6d48150b9c7d006f67814
#
_cell.length_a   1.000
_cell.length_b   1.000
_cell.length_c   1.000
_cell.angle_alpha   90.00
_cell.angle_beta   90.00
_cell.angle_gamma   90.00
#
_symmetry.space_group_name_H-M   'P 1'
#
loop_
_entity.id
_entity.type
_entity.pdbx_description
1 polymer ?
#
loop_
_entity_poly.entity_id
_entity_poly.type
_entity_poly.pdbx_seq_one_letter_code
_entity_poly.pdbx_strand_id
1 'polypeptide(L)'
;MWAKVKADQVIEIFSGAKAITDNNGIQHPASIFSNWSKAELANIGFYPVTQATPVDNRFYRNGAASYSFSNGVVTETISSTAHEIADVTVTDEDGNVVNDNEGNPTIQTGLISQYKMDIDKRAYDLLQPSDWMVVREMESGVSVPDAWSTYRTSVRTKAAEMKTAVSAVTSVGELKDLHVVYTQVTAEDNTVSTTIASGILYNFGEPPTE
;
A
#
# COMPACT_ATOMS: atom_id res chain seq x y z
N MET A 1 -18.97 -13.82 4.43
CA MET A 1 -18.98 -13.54 5.89
C MET A 1 -20.42 -13.36 6.36
N TRP A 2 -20.75 -13.81 7.57
CA TRP A 2 -22.09 -13.73 8.15
C TRP A 2 -22.01 -13.10 9.55
N ALA A 3 -23.09 -12.46 9.96
CA ALA A 3 -23.25 -11.87 11.27
C ALA A 3 -24.50 -12.40 11.97
N LYS A 4 -24.39 -12.66 13.27
CA LYS A 4 -25.54 -12.89 14.14
C LYS A 4 -25.91 -11.55 14.79
N VAL A 5 -27.17 -11.15 14.66
CA VAL A 5 -27.72 -9.90 15.19
C VAL A 5 -28.81 -10.22 16.21
N LYS A 6 -28.78 -9.53 17.35
CA LYS A 6 -29.80 -9.61 18.39
C LYS A 6 -30.05 -8.21 18.97
N ALA A 7 -31.31 -7.81 19.04
CA ALA A 7 -31.71 -6.49 19.50
C ALA A 7 -30.92 -5.33 18.81
N ASP A 8 -30.83 -5.42 17.47
CA ASP A 8 -30.10 -4.47 16.60
C ASP A 8 -28.59 -4.36 16.85
N GLN A 9 -28.03 -5.28 17.60
CA GLN A 9 -26.59 -5.37 17.84
C GLN A 9 -25.97 -6.59 17.17
N VAL A 10 -24.82 -6.40 16.55
CA VAL A 10 -24.00 -7.48 16.01
C VAL A 10 -23.29 -8.17 17.16
N ILE A 11 -23.64 -9.43 17.42
CA ILE A 11 -23.11 -10.19 18.57
C ILE A 11 -22.07 -11.24 18.18
N GLU A 12 -22.02 -11.64 16.92
CA GLU A 12 -21.04 -12.61 16.43
C GLU A 12 -20.80 -12.41 14.93
N ILE A 13 -19.53 -12.53 14.52
CA ILE A 13 -19.10 -12.54 13.11
C ILE A 13 -18.37 -13.85 12.83
N PHE A 14 -18.65 -14.46 11.68
CA PHE A 14 -17.95 -15.66 11.23
C PHE A 14 -17.77 -15.70 9.70
N SER A 15 -16.66 -16.27 9.28
CA SER A 15 -16.34 -16.48 7.87
C SER A 15 -16.84 -17.86 7.43
N GLY A 16 -17.73 -17.89 6.45
CA GLY A 16 -18.25 -19.15 5.91
C GLY A 16 -19.43 -19.73 6.69
N ALA A 17 -19.96 -20.84 6.16
CA ALA A 17 -21.09 -21.56 6.74
C ALA A 17 -20.62 -22.49 7.87
N LYS A 18 -21.27 -22.43 9.01
CA LYS A 18 -21.06 -23.33 10.15
C LYS A 18 -22.41 -23.68 10.79
N ALA A 19 -22.44 -24.74 11.60
CA ALA A 19 -23.59 -24.98 12.46
C ALA A 19 -23.75 -23.86 13.46
N ILE A 20 -24.97 -23.39 13.68
CA ILE A 20 -25.25 -22.21 14.50
C ILE A 20 -26.43 -22.48 15.47
N THR A 21 -26.50 -21.64 16.49
CA THR A 21 -27.70 -21.55 17.35
C THR A 21 -28.34 -20.19 17.15
N ASP A 22 -29.64 -20.16 16.84
CA ASP A 22 -30.36 -18.90 16.60
C ASP A 22 -30.65 -18.11 17.87
N ASN A 23 -31.36 -16.99 17.74
CA ASN A 23 -31.72 -16.12 18.88
C ASN A 23 -32.70 -16.77 19.86
N ASN A 24 -33.39 -17.86 19.45
CA ASN A 24 -34.36 -18.62 20.25
C ASN A 24 -33.74 -19.89 20.87
N GLY A 25 -32.44 -20.14 20.65
CA GLY A 25 -31.73 -21.31 21.16
C GLY A 25 -31.87 -22.56 20.29
N ILE A 26 -32.44 -22.46 19.08
CA ILE A 26 -32.59 -23.58 18.16
C ILE A 26 -31.29 -23.78 17.38
N GLN A 27 -30.84 -25.05 17.31
CA GLN A 27 -29.65 -25.40 16.56
C GLN A 27 -29.99 -25.66 15.08
N HIS A 28 -29.18 -25.14 14.19
CA HIS A 28 -29.30 -25.27 12.76
C HIS A 28 -27.98 -25.78 12.15
N PRO A 29 -28.08 -26.68 11.15
CA PRO A 29 -26.87 -27.13 10.43
C PRO A 29 -26.32 -26.05 9.51
N ALA A 30 -25.04 -26.19 9.16
CA ALA A 30 -24.36 -25.25 8.25
C ALA A 30 -25.07 -25.10 6.88
N SER A 31 -25.80 -26.11 6.44
CA SER A 31 -26.48 -26.11 5.14
C SER A 31 -27.60 -25.06 4.99
N ILE A 32 -28.08 -24.46 6.10
CA ILE A 32 -29.09 -23.38 6.00
C ILE A 32 -28.52 -22.15 5.23
N PHE A 33 -27.23 -21.87 5.33
CA PHE A 33 -26.62 -20.77 4.61
C PHE A 33 -26.56 -20.96 3.09
N SER A 34 -26.76 -22.18 2.60
CA SER A 34 -26.82 -22.49 1.19
C SER A 34 -28.27 -22.72 0.70
N ASN A 35 -29.15 -23.19 1.60
CA ASN A 35 -30.49 -23.65 1.23
C ASN A 35 -31.58 -22.60 1.53
N TRP A 36 -31.36 -21.75 2.51
CA TRP A 36 -32.33 -20.73 2.92
C TRP A 36 -32.09 -19.40 2.21
N SER A 37 -33.18 -18.69 1.96
CA SER A 37 -33.12 -17.32 1.47
C SER A 37 -32.56 -16.36 2.53
N LYS A 38 -32.07 -15.19 2.08
CA LYS A 38 -31.63 -14.14 3.01
C LYS A 38 -32.73 -13.69 3.98
N ALA A 39 -33.98 -13.71 3.53
CA ALA A 39 -35.13 -13.37 4.38
C ALA A 39 -35.37 -14.41 5.49
N GLU A 40 -35.29 -15.68 5.19
CA GLU A 40 -35.41 -16.77 6.17
C GLU A 40 -34.28 -16.71 7.21
N LEU A 41 -33.04 -16.47 6.75
CA LEU A 41 -31.90 -16.28 7.66
C LEU A 41 -32.06 -15.05 8.53
N ALA A 42 -32.57 -13.94 7.97
CA ALA A 42 -32.83 -12.71 8.71
C ALA A 42 -33.89 -12.91 9.82
N ASN A 43 -34.92 -13.74 9.58
CA ASN A 43 -35.94 -14.06 10.58
C ASN A 43 -35.40 -14.76 11.83
N ILE A 44 -34.24 -15.44 11.70
CA ILE A 44 -33.53 -16.06 12.82
C ILE A 44 -32.30 -15.27 13.30
N GLY A 45 -32.14 -14.05 12.77
CA GLY A 45 -31.11 -13.09 13.19
C GLY A 45 -29.76 -13.24 12.50
N PHE A 46 -29.70 -13.86 11.31
CA PHE A 46 -28.45 -13.99 10.55
C PHE A 46 -28.47 -13.17 9.26
N TYR A 47 -27.44 -12.36 9.09
CA TYR A 47 -27.31 -11.42 7.96
C TYR A 47 -25.96 -11.57 7.26
N PRO A 48 -25.93 -11.44 5.92
CA PRO A 48 -24.66 -11.32 5.22
C PRO A 48 -23.99 -10.00 5.59
N VAL A 49 -22.65 -10.02 5.69
CA VAL A 49 -21.85 -8.84 5.98
C VAL A 49 -21.40 -8.20 4.67
N THR A 50 -21.67 -6.91 4.51
CA THR A 50 -21.03 -6.08 3.50
C THR A 50 -19.65 -5.73 4.02
N GLN A 51 -18.63 -6.31 3.38
CA GLN A 51 -17.24 -6.18 3.80
C GLN A 51 -16.64 -4.83 3.35
N ALA A 52 -15.85 -4.22 4.22
CA ALA A 52 -15.03 -3.08 3.88
C ALA A 52 -13.76 -3.55 3.13
N THR A 53 -13.26 -2.71 2.25
CA THR A 53 -11.95 -2.91 1.65
C THR A 53 -10.90 -2.15 2.46
N PRO A 54 -9.88 -2.82 3.03
CA PRO A 54 -8.78 -2.14 3.69
C PRO A 54 -8.08 -1.16 2.74
N VAL A 55 -7.63 -0.04 3.27
CA VAL A 55 -6.81 0.89 2.50
C VAL A 55 -5.36 0.36 2.38
N ASP A 56 -4.61 0.90 1.42
CA ASP A 56 -3.24 0.47 1.12
C ASP A 56 -2.31 0.67 2.32
N ASN A 57 -1.78 -0.43 2.85
CA ASN A 57 -0.90 -0.44 4.02
C ASN A 57 0.44 0.29 3.82
N ARG A 58 0.83 0.60 2.59
CA ARG A 58 2.01 1.43 2.33
C ARG A 58 1.83 2.86 2.85
N PHE A 59 0.59 3.33 2.91
CA PHE A 59 0.23 4.70 3.22
C PHE A 59 -0.59 4.85 4.50
N TYR A 60 -1.28 3.77 4.91
CA TYR A 60 -2.20 3.81 6.04
C TYR A 60 -2.02 2.59 6.93
N ARG A 61 -2.14 2.80 8.22
CA ARG A 61 -2.34 1.73 9.19
C ARG A 61 -3.83 1.44 9.29
N ASN A 62 -4.23 0.23 8.88
CA ASN A 62 -5.60 -0.22 9.07
C ASN A 62 -5.80 -0.65 10.52
N GLY A 63 -6.87 -0.19 11.15
CA GLY A 63 -7.29 -0.58 12.49
C GLY A 63 -8.12 -1.85 12.49
N ALA A 64 -8.67 -2.18 13.64
CA ALA A 64 -9.59 -3.29 13.79
C ALA A 64 -10.89 -3.05 13.02
N ALA A 65 -11.47 -4.11 12.48
CA ALA A 65 -12.80 -4.06 11.89
C ALA A 65 -13.86 -3.86 12.99
N SER A 66 -14.82 -3.01 12.71
CA SER A 66 -16.05 -2.82 13.49
C SER A 66 -17.25 -3.15 12.62
N TYR A 67 -18.34 -3.54 13.25
CA TYR A 67 -19.55 -3.97 12.56
C TYR A 67 -20.76 -3.23 13.08
N SER A 68 -21.59 -2.75 12.18
CA SER A 68 -22.85 -2.08 12.52
C SER A 68 -24.01 -2.73 11.80
N PHE A 69 -25.17 -2.74 12.45
CA PHE A 69 -26.42 -3.22 11.85
C PHE A 69 -27.40 -2.05 11.73
N SER A 70 -27.92 -1.86 10.54
CA SER A 70 -28.95 -0.86 10.26
C SER A 70 -29.81 -1.29 9.08
N ASN A 71 -31.12 -1.13 9.17
CA ASN A 71 -32.08 -1.41 8.10
C ASN A 71 -31.91 -2.80 7.45
N GLY A 72 -31.63 -3.82 8.27
CA GLY A 72 -31.48 -5.21 7.78
C GLY A 72 -30.14 -5.49 7.09
N VAL A 73 -29.16 -4.58 7.20
CA VAL A 73 -27.81 -4.72 6.62
C VAL A 73 -26.77 -4.66 7.71
N VAL A 74 -25.84 -5.61 7.68
CA VAL A 74 -24.60 -5.55 8.48
C VAL A 74 -23.47 -5.00 7.62
N THR A 75 -22.87 -3.93 8.09
CA THR A 75 -21.73 -3.28 7.38
C THR A 75 -20.48 -3.37 8.25
N GLU A 76 -19.41 -3.86 7.65
CA GLU A 76 -18.07 -3.78 8.21
C GLU A 76 -17.47 -2.40 7.94
N THR A 77 -16.79 -1.83 8.92
CA THR A 77 -16.01 -0.60 8.78
C THR A 77 -14.62 -0.84 9.34
N ILE A 78 -13.60 -0.47 8.58
CA ILE A 78 -12.20 -0.53 9.00
C ILE A 78 -11.71 0.91 9.14
N SER A 79 -11.34 1.30 10.38
CA SER A 79 -10.68 2.60 10.59
C SER A 79 -9.28 2.58 9.95
N SER A 80 -8.81 3.73 9.51
CA SER A 80 -7.46 3.86 8.97
C SER A 80 -6.83 5.17 9.44
N THR A 81 -5.54 5.10 9.76
CA THR A 81 -4.73 6.27 10.11
C THR A 81 -3.60 6.38 9.11
N ALA A 82 -3.41 7.55 8.53
CA ALA A 82 -2.28 7.79 7.63
C ALA A 82 -0.95 7.61 8.37
N HIS A 83 0.05 7.08 7.69
CA HIS A 83 1.41 7.10 8.20
C HIS A 83 1.94 8.54 8.21
N GLU A 84 2.88 8.82 9.11
CA GLU A 84 3.53 10.12 9.18
C GLU A 84 4.29 10.41 7.88
N ILE A 85 4.07 11.59 7.31
CA ILE A 85 4.75 12.04 6.09
C ILE A 85 6.19 12.43 6.39
N ALA A 86 6.40 13.24 7.44
CA ALA A 86 7.71 13.68 7.90
C ALA A 86 8.25 12.76 8.99
N ASP A 87 9.56 12.81 9.22
CA ASP A 87 10.19 12.17 10.35
C ASP A 87 9.70 12.82 11.66
N VAL A 88 9.43 11.98 12.67
CA VAL A 88 8.90 12.42 13.96
C VAL A 88 9.82 11.93 15.08
N THR A 89 10.18 12.84 15.97
CA THR A 89 10.91 12.49 17.20
C THR A 89 9.98 11.69 18.13
N VAL A 90 10.42 10.53 18.58
CA VAL A 90 9.66 9.69 19.49
C VAL A 90 9.67 10.32 20.89
N THR A 91 8.47 10.44 21.47
CA THR A 91 8.29 10.88 22.86
C THR A 91 7.60 9.79 23.69
N ASP A 92 7.87 9.78 25.00
CA ASP A 92 7.16 8.95 25.97
C ASP A 92 5.75 9.51 26.29
N GLU A 93 5.02 8.85 27.19
CA GLU A 93 3.68 9.26 27.62
C GLU A 93 3.66 10.61 28.33
N ASP A 94 4.79 11.06 28.90
CA ASP A 94 4.97 12.34 29.58
C ASP A 94 5.41 13.45 28.61
N GLY A 95 5.65 13.12 27.33
CA GLY A 95 6.09 14.06 26.28
C GLY A 95 7.62 14.29 26.25
N ASN A 96 8.41 13.52 27.00
CA ASN A 96 9.87 13.63 26.94
C ASN A 96 10.42 12.85 25.73
N VAL A 97 11.50 13.36 25.15
CA VAL A 97 12.17 12.73 24.02
C VAL A 97 12.79 11.39 24.47
N VAL A 98 12.44 10.33 23.74
CA VAL A 98 13.08 9.02 23.92
C VAL A 98 14.40 9.01 23.15
N ASN A 99 15.49 8.76 23.86
CA ASN A 99 16.83 8.68 23.27
C ASN A 99 17.24 7.22 23.05
N ASP A 100 18.13 7.02 22.08
CA ASP A 100 18.81 5.75 21.85
C ASP A 100 19.91 5.49 22.89
N ASN A 101 20.62 4.37 22.75
CA ASN A 101 21.70 3.99 23.67
C ASN A 101 22.93 4.93 23.63
N GLU A 102 23.02 5.79 22.62
CA GLU A 102 24.08 6.75 22.40
C GLU A 102 23.68 8.16 22.88
N GLY A 103 22.43 8.33 23.32
CA GLY A 103 21.88 9.59 23.80
C GLY A 103 21.28 10.47 22.71
N ASN A 104 21.14 9.99 21.48
CA ASN A 104 20.51 10.73 20.39
C ASN A 104 19.00 10.53 20.41
N PRO A 105 18.19 11.54 19.99
CA PRO A 105 16.75 11.37 19.85
C PRO A 105 16.39 10.21 18.92
N THR A 106 15.53 9.32 19.37
CA THR A 106 14.95 8.27 18.52
C THR A 106 13.99 8.92 17.52
N ILE A 107 14.21 8.65 16.23
CA ILE A 107 13.38 9.18 15.15
C ILE A 107 12.56 8.07 14.54
N GLN A 108 11.24 8.26 14.51
CA GLN A 108 10.35 7.47 13.66
C GLN A 108 10.42 8.02 12.25
N THR A 109 10.96 7.23 11.33
CA THR A 109 11.13 7.63 9.93
C THR A 109 9.77 7.77 9.24
N GLY A 110 9.52 8.94 8.69
CA GLY A 110 8.31 9.25 7.91
C GLY A 110 8.40 8.73 6.46
N LEU A 111 7.28 8.82 5.75
CA LEU A 111 7.20 8.32 4.36
C LEU A 111 8.16 9.03 3.42
N ILE A 112 8.38 10.34 3.57
CA ILE A 112 9.34 11.10 2.73
C ILE A 112 10.73 10.47 2.80
N SER A 113 11.24 10.21 4.00
CA SER A 113 12.57 9.64 4.19
C SER A 113 12.65 8.19 3.69
N GLN A 114 11.61 7.39 3.93
CA GLN A 114 11.52 6.02 3.41
C GLN A 114 11.56 5.98 1.88
N TYR A 115 10.78 6.83 1.20
CA TYR A 115 10.76 6.90 -0.26
C TYR A 115 12.08 7.39 -0.85
N LYS A 116 12.75 8.35 -0.20
CA LYS A 116 14.10 8.80 -0.62
C LYS A 116 15.12 7.67 -0.54
N MET A 117 15.12 6.90 0.54
CA MET A 117 16.00 5.74 0.69
C MET A 117 15.72 4.67 -0.36
N ASP A 118 14.44 4.41 -0.67
CA ASP A 118 14.06 3.44 -1.70
C ASP A 118 14.44 3.91 -3.11
N ILE A 119 14.29 5.20 -3.42
CA ILE A 119 14.76 5.79 -4.68
C ILE A 119 16.27 5.64 -4.82
N ASP A 120 17.04 5.97 -3.78
CA ASP A 120 18.50 5.83 -3.79
C ASP A 120 18.93 4.37 -3.96
N LYS A 121 18.27 3.45 -3.24
CA LYS A 121 18.52 2.01 -3.39
C LYS A 121 18.27 1.54 -4.82
N ARG A 122 17.14 1.89 -5.42
CA ARG A 122 16.80 1.52 -6.80
C ARG A 122 17.76 2.11 -7.81
N ALA A 123 18.15 3.38 -7.64
CA ALA A 123 19.16 4.01 -8.48
C ALA A 123 20.50 3.27 -8.39
N TYR A 124 20.92 2.90 -7.18
CA TYR A 124 22.12 2.10 -6.96
C TYR A 124 22.04 0.74 -7.66
N ASP A 125 20.94 0.00 -7.47
CA ASP A 125 20.73 -1.32 -8.10
C ASP A 125 20.79 -1.24 -9.64
N LEU A 126 20.30 -0.14 -10.24
CA LEU A 126 20.36 0.10 -11.68
C LEU A 126 21.76 0.51 -12.20
N LEU A 127 22.56 1.17 -11.38
CA LEU A 127 23.91 1.62 -11.74
C LEU A 127 24.96 0.52 -11.54
N GLN A 128 24.81 -0.32 -10.54
CA GLN A 128 25.77 -1.36 -10.14
C GLN A 128 26.24 -2.27 -11.27
N PRO A 129 25.38 -2.77 -12.18
CA PRO A 129 25.83 -3.66 -13.28
C PRO A 129 26.86 -3.02 -14.21
N SER A 130 26.92 -1.69 -14.27
CA SER A 130 27.82 -0.93 -15.13
C SER A 130 28.99 -0.24 -14.39
N ASP A 131 29.11 -0.41 -13.07
CA ASP A 131 30.15 0.26 -12.27
C ASP A 131 31.56 -0.21 -12.67
N TRP A 132 31.72 -1.47 -13.03
CA TRP A 132 32.98 -2.01 -13.54
C TRP A 132 33.49 -1.29 -14.81
N MET A 133 32.59 -0.75 -15.63
CA MET A 133 32.97 0.02 -16.83
C MET A 133 33.67 1.32 -16.44
N VAL A 134 33.21 1.98 -15.37
CA VAL A 134 33.81 3.21 -14.84
C VAL A 134 35.18 2.92 -14.24
N VAL A 135 35.30 1.81 -13.50
CA VAL A 135 36.61 1.38 -12.96
C VAL A 135 37.58 1.06 -14.10
N ARG A 136 37.14 0.32 -15.13
CA ARG A 136 37.96 0.02 -16.32
C ARG A 136 38.43 1.29 -17.02
N GLU A 137 37.57 2.31 -17.18
CA GLU A 137 37.95 3.59 -17.78
C GLU A 137 39.08 4.26 -16.98
N MET A 138 38.97 4.26 -15.65
CA MET A 138 40.01 4.84 -14.76
C MET A 138 41.34 4.08 -14.81
N GLU A 139 41.32 2.74 -14.90
CA GLU A 139 42.52 1.90 -14.86
C GLU A 139 43.20 1.74 -16.21
N SER A 140 42.45 1.65 -17.30
CA SER A 140 42.97 1.31 -18.64
C SER A 140 42.71 2.37 -19.71
N GLY A 141 41.98 3.44 -19.40
CA GLY A 141 41.60 4.47 -20.38
C GLY A 141 40.55 4.03 -21.40
N VAL A 142 39.96 2.85 -21.22
CA VAL A 142 38.86 2.40 -22.09
C VAL A 142 37.55 3.02 -21.66
N SER A 143 37.05 3.95 -22.47
CA SER A 143 35.84 4.75 -22.12
C SER A 143 34.59 3.89 -21.90
N VAL A 144 33.72 4.33 -21.00
CA VAL A 144 32.38 3.80 -20.85
C VAL A 144 31.62 4.02 -22.17
N PRO A 145 30.94 2.99 -22.75
CA PRO A 145 30.15 3.19 -23.95
C PRO A 145 29.10 4.32 -23.77
N ASP A 146 28.91 5.13 -24.82
CA ASP A 146 28.04 6.33 -24.76
C ASP A 146 26.61 6.02 -24.30
N ALA A 147 26.04 4.89 -24.73
CA ALA A 147 24.71 4.46 -24.30
C ALA A 147 24.64 4.25 -22.77
N TRP A 148 25.65 3.59 -22.20
CA TRP A 148 25.74 3.37 -20.75
C TRP A 148 26.02 4.67 -20.00
N SER A 149 26.88 5.56 -20.51
CA SER A 149 27.15 6.87 -19.92
C SER A 149 25.89 7.71 -19.86
N THR A 150 25.12 7.73 -20.97
CA THR A 150 23.84 8.43 -21.06
C THR A 150 22.80 7.85 -20.08
N TYR A 151 22.67 6.52 -20.04
CA TYR A 151 21.76 5.84 -19.11
C TYR A 151 22.10 6.15 -17.64
N ARG A 152 23.37 6.03 -17.26
CA ARG A 152 23.84 6.33 -15.90
C ARG A 152 23.54 7.77 -15.48
N THR A 153 23.73 8.71 -16.40
CA THR A 153 23.38 10.12 -16.17
C THR A 153 21.87 10.28 -15.98
N SER A 154 21.07 9.65 -16.85
CA SER A 154 19.60 9.67 -16.75
C SER A 154 19.10 9.11 -15.41
N VAL A 155 19.65 7.97 -14.96
CA VAL A 155 19.27 7.36 -13.65
C VAL A 155 19.52 8.33 -12.50
N ARG A 156 20.71 8.98 -12.47
CA ARG A 156 21.02 9.94 -11.40
C ARG A 156 20.12 11.18 -11.44
N THR A 157 19.87 11.72 -12.64
CA THR A 157 18.99 12.89 -12.82
C THR A 157 17.58 12.57 -12.36
N LYS A 158 17.01 11.46 -12.82
CA LYS A 158 15.66 11.01 -12.42
C LYS A 158 15.56 10.73 -10.93
N ALA A 159 16.58 10.11 -10.31
CA ALA A 159 16.61 9.93 -8.86
C ALA A 159 16.55 11.27 -8.10
N ALA A 160 17.29 12.26 -8.56
CA ALA A 160 17.28 13.60 -7.96
C ALA A 160 15.91 14.29 -8.13
N GLU A 161 15.31 14.21 -9.31
CA GLU A 161 13.96 14.73 -9.60
C GLU A 161 12.90 14.09 -8.71
N MET A 162 12.91 12.75 -8.61
CA MET A 162 11.98 11.98 -7.75
C MET A 162 12.14 12.38 -6.29
N LYS A 163 13.38 12.49 -5.77
CA LYS A 163 13.62 12.92 -4.39
C LYS A 163 13.18 14.36 -4.13
N THR A 164 13.30 15.23 -5.11
CA THR A 164 12.79 16.61 -5.03
C THR A 164 11.28 16.63 -4.95
N ALA A 165 10.60 15.87 -5.82
CA ALA A 165 9.14 15.75 -5.81
C ALA A 165 8.63 15.16 -4.48
N VAL A 166 9.24 14.08 -3.99
CA VAL A 166 8.92 13.47 -2.69
C VAL A 166 9.13 14.45 -1.54
N SER A 167 10.15 15.32 -1.62
CA SER A 167 10.41 16.32 -0.57
C SER A 167 9.35 17.42 -0.52
N ALA A 168 8.63 17.65 -1.61
CA ALA A 168 7.64 18.71 -1.71
C ALA A 168 6.24 18.27 -1.23
N VAL A 169 5.99 16.97 -1.05
CA VAL A 169 4.66 16.51 -0.61
C VAL A 169 4.40 16.85 0.85
N THR A 170 3.16 17.17 1.15
CA THR A 170 2.66 17.51 2.48
C THR A 170 1.60 16.54 2.99
N SER A 171 1.14 15.64 2.13
CA SER A 171 0.09 14.67 2.45
C SER A 171 0.34 13.31 1.78
N VAL A 172 -0.24 12.27 2.35
CA VAL A 172 -0.24 10.92 1.76
C VAL A 172 -0.92 10.92 0.39
N GLY A 173 -1.94 11.76 0.17
CA GLY A 173 -2.61 11.91 -1.12
C GLY A 173 -1.64 12.35 -2.20
N GLU A 174 -0.93 13.44 -1.97
CA GLU A 174 0.10 13.95 -2.89
C GLU A 174 1.21 12.93 -3.16
N LEU A 175 1.65 12.18 -2.13
CA LEU A 175 2.64 11.13 -2.31
C LEU A 175 2.14 10.00 -3.21
N LYS A 176 0.86 9.61 -3.08
CA LYS A 176 0.22 8.62 -3.95
C LYS A 176 0.16 9.08 -5.40
N ASP A 177 -0.09 10.37 -5.64
CA ASP A 177 -0.17 10.96 -6.98
C ASP A 177 1.20 10.99 -7.69
N LEU A 178 2.31 10.88 -6.95
CA LEU A 178 3.64 10.71 -7.53
C LEU A 178 3.90 9.32 -8.11
N HIS A 179 3.11 8.31 -7.74
CA HIS A 179 3.26 6.97 -8.29
C HIS A 179 2.87 6.92 -9.77
N VAL A 180 3.64 6.17 -10.55
CA VAL A 180 3.36 5.99 -11.97
C VAL A 180 2.03 5.28 -12.17
N VAL A 181 1.17 5.91 -12.95
CA VAL A 181 -0.10 5.33 -13.42
C VAL A 181 0.07 4.95 -14.89
N TYR A 182 -0.14 3.67 -15.19
CA TYR A 182 -0.09 3.17 -16.54
C TYR A 182 -1.50 3.12 -17.15
N THR A 183 -1.60 3.53 -18.41
CA THR A 183 -2.81 3.35 -19.22
C THR A 183 -2.50 2.44 -20.39
N GLN A 184 -3.45 1.57 -20.72
CA GLN A 184 -3.39 0.78 -21.95
C GLN A 184 -4.02 1.59 -23.08
N VAL A 185 -3.28 1.73 -24.17
CA VAL A 185 -3.75 2.35 -25.39
C VAL A 185 -3.82 1.26 -26.45
N THR A 186 -5.02 1.06 -27.02
CA THR A 186 -5.22 0.12 -28.13
C THR A 186 -5.19 0.93 -29.43
N ALA A 187 -4.25 0.61 -30.30
CA ALA A 187 -4.18 1.21 -31.63
C ALA A 187 -5.25 0.64 -32.57
N GLU A 188 -5.45 1.27 -33.74
CA GLU A 188 -6.42 0.85 -34.75
C GLU A 188 -6.18 -0.59 -35.28
N ASP A 189 -4.94 -1.05 -35.23
CA ASP A 189 -4.54 -2.42 -35.62
C ASP A 189 -4.71 -3.46 -34.48
N ASN A 190 -5.40 -3.10 -33.38
CA ASN A 190 -5.57 -3.88 -32.16
C ASN A 190 -4.27 -4.16 -31.36
N THR A 191 -3.15 -3.52 -31.68
CA THR A 191 -1.97 -3.55 -30.81
C THR A 191 -2.26 -2.81 -29.52
N VAL A 192 -1.97 -3.44 -28.38
CA VAL A 192 -2.09 -2.83 -27.05
C VAL A 192 -0.72 -2.37 -26.58
N SER A 193 -0.57 -1.08 -26.37
CA SER A 193 0.61 -0.48 -25.76
C SER A 193 0.31 0.04 -24.35
N THR A 194 1.29 -0.02 -23.47
CA THR A 194 1.19 0.55 -22.14
C THR A 194 1.98 1.83 -22.07
N THR A 195 1.33 2.93 -21.74
CA THR A 195 1.96 4.25 -21.61
C THR A 195 1.80 4.79 -20.18
N ILE A 196 2.73 5.66 -19.76
CA ILE A 196 2.63 6.35 -18.49
C ILE A 196 1.66 7.50 -18.65
N ALA A 197 0.56 7.47 -17.88
CA ALA A 197 -0.43 8.55 -17.84
C ALA A 197 -0.04 9.68 -16.89
N SER A 198 0.56 9.35 -15.75
CA SER A 198 0.97 10.31 -14.71
C SER A 198 1.98 9.70 -13.75
N GLY A 199 2.52 10.55 -12.88
CA GLY A 199 3.48 10.15 -11.85
C GLY A 199 4.91 10.03 -12.37
N ILE A 200 5.86 10.09 -11.45
CA ILE A 200 7.29 10.04 -11.76
C ILE A 200 8.04 8.96 -10.98
N LEU A 201 7.48 8.45 -9.88
CA LEU A 201 8.17 7.53 -8.99
C LEU A 201 8.53 6.22 -9.70
N TYR A 202 9.80 5.86 -9.59
CA TYR A 202 10.40 4.64 -10.13
C TYR A 202 10.44 4.54 -11.67
N ASN A 203 10.20 5.64 -12.38
CA ASN A 203 10.33 5.71 -13.83
C ASN A 203 11.79 6.02 -14.24
N PHE A 204 12.68 5.08 -14.06
CA PHE A 204 14.10 5.24 -14.43
C PHE A 204 14.40 5.02 -15.92
N GLY A 205 13.53 4.30 -16.63
CA GLY A 205 13.76 3.83 -18.00
C GLY A 205 14.57 2.53 -18.03
N GLU A 206 14.68 1.96 -19.21
CA GLU A 206 15.33 0.67 -19.42
C GLU A 206 16.84 0.84 -19.64
N PRO A 207 17.67 -0.10 -19.14
CA PRO A 207 19.09 -0.11 -19.41
C PRO A 207 19.37 -0.37 -20.90
N PRO A 208 20.55 0.05 -21.43
CA PRO A 208 20.95 -0.29 -22.78
C PRO A 208 21.02 -1.82 -22.96
N THR A 209 20.53 -2.30 -24.09
CA THR A 209 20.79 -3.67 -24.54
C THR A 209 22.21 -3.75 -25.11
N GLU A 210 22.95 -4.80 -24.76
CA GLU A 210 24.27 -5.07 -25.29
C GLU A 210 24.28 -5.25 -26.82
#